data_5c3d38812ccb31780c6cb9e9d9500fcf
#
_entry.id   5c3d38812ccb31780c6cb9e9d9500fcf
#
_cell.length_a   1.000
_cell.length_b   1.000
_cell.length_c   1.000
_cell.angle_alpha   90.00
_cell.angle_beta   90.00
_cell.angle_gamma   90.00
#
_symmetry.space_group_name_H-M   'P 1'
#
loop_
_entity.id
_entity.type
_entity.pdbx_description
1 polymer ?
#
loop_
_entity_poly.entity_id
_entity_poly.type
_entity_poly.pdbx_seq_one_letter_code
_entity_poly.pdbx_strand_id
1 'polypeptide(L)'
;MTTTDIAPDSVEVSVQQKQTFIERLVTSTNNLSIGKLWINTGLFFLVVSSLLGFLLDIVRFDADSYLIFSNIDSFFQFWSLNRTVLVLLTLIPMIIGLATCVLPLQLGANTIIFPRAAAFGFWMWF
;
A
#
# COMPACT_ATOMS: atom_id res chain seq x y z
N MET A 1 -20.33 26.29 46.68
CA MET A 1 -19.23 25.51 46.12
C MET A 1 -19.81 24.59 45.05
N THR A 2 -19.80 25.04 43.81
CA THR A 2 -20.32 24.31 42.64
C THR A 2 -19.18 23.54 42.03
N THR A 3 -19.14 22.25 42.29
CA THR A 3 -18.28 21.32 41.57
C THR A 3 -18.83 21.19 40.16
N THR A 4 -18.08 21.72 39.22
CA THR A 4 -18.35 21.61 37.79
C THR A 4 -18.17 20.14 37.37
N ASP A 5 -19.30 19.44 37.22
CA ASP A 5 -19.34 18.12 36.57
C ASP A 5 -18.92 18.28 35.12
N ILE A 6 -17.62 18.14 34.86
CA ILE A 6 -17.11 17.95 33.51
C ILE A 6 -17.40 16.49 33.16
N ALA A 7 -18.41 16.28 32.33
CA ALA A 7 -18.79 14.95 31.87
C ALA A 7 -17.58 14.22 31.29
N PRO A 8 -17.29 12.99 31.73
CA PRO A 8 -16.12 12.23 31.24
C PRO A 8 -16.12 12.02 29.73
N ASP A 9 -17.29 12.03 29.12
CA ASP A 9 -17.47 11.86 27.65
C ASP A 9 -16.83 12.97 26.83
N SER A 10 -16.73 14.21 27.35
CA SER A 10 -16.13 15.32 26.60
C SER A 10 -14.60 15.23 26.53
N VAL A 11 -13.97 14.60 27.50
CA VAL A 11 -12.51 14.40 27.55
C VAL A 11 -12.10 13.24 26.62
N GLU A 12 -12.87 12.17 26.57
CA GLU A 12 -12.62 11.03 25.71
C GLU A 12 -12.79 11.39 24.21
N VAL A 13 -13.80 12.17 23.87
CA VAL A 13 -14.03 12.66 22.50
C VAL A 13 -12.88 13.57 22.03
N SER A 14 -12.33 14.40 22.91
CA SER A 14 -11.22 15.30 22.57
C SER A 14 -9.89 14.57 22.38
N VAL A 15 -9.67 13.47 23.09
CA VAL A 15 -8.46 12.64 22.95
C VAL A 15 -8.50 11.82 21.65
N GLN A 16 -9.67 11.33 21.26
CA GLN A 16 -9.83 10.60 19.99
C GLN A 16 -9.66 11.48 18.74
N GLN A 17 -9.95 12.77 18.85
CA GLN A 17 -9.89 13.68 17.70
C GLN A 17 -8.46 14.06 17.30
N LYS A 18 -7.46 13.79 18.11
CA LYS A 18 -6.06 14.19 17.87
C LYS A 18 -5.15 13.06 17.36
N GLN A 19 -5.72 11.91 17.02
CA GLN A 19 -4.92 10.85 16.40
C GLN A 19 -4.58 11.25 14.96
N THR A 20 -3.31 11.40 14.71
CA THR A 20 -2.77 11.71 13.37
C THR A 20 -3.22 10.64 12.38
N PHE A 21 -3.53 11.02 11.13
CA PHE A 21 -3.96 10.10 10.07
C PHE A 21 -3.06 8.84 9.97
N ILE A 22 -1.77 9.03 10.23
CA ILE A 22 -0.76 7.96 10.25
C ILE A 22 -1.00 6.98 11.42
N GLU A 23 -1.34 7.49 12.62
CA GLU A 23 -1.65 6.63 13.77
C GLU A 23 -2.92 5.81 13.55
N ARG A 24 -3.92 6.38 12.90
CA ARG A 24 -5.13 5.64 12.49
C ARG A 24 -4.82 4.53 11.48
N LEU A 25 -3.93 4.78 10.55
CA LEU A 25 -3.51 3.79 9.55
C LEU A 25 -2.69 2.65 10.19
N VAL A 26 -1.80 2.99 11.11
CA VAL A 26 -0.92 2.01 11.78
C VAL A 26 -1.65 1.22 12.86
N THR A 27 -2.58 1.87 13.58
CA THR A 27 -3.28 1.27 14.74
C THR A 27 -4.66 0.71 14.38
N SER A 28 -5.14 0.91 13.13
CA SER A 28 -6.44 0.40 12.73
C SER A 28 -6.46 -1.13 12.74
N THR A 29 -7.22 -1.69 13.65
CA THR A 29 -7.53 -3.13 13.75
C THR A 29 -8.57 -3.57 12.70
N ASN A 30 -8.98 -2.67 11.81
CA ASN A 30 -9.99 -2.94 10.80
C ASN A 30 -9.33 -3.60 9.58
N ASN A 31 -9.70 -4.85 9.29
CA ASN A 31 -9.20 -5.60 8.14
C ASN A 31 -9.41 -4.89 6.79
N LEU A 32 -10.52 -4.14 6.65
CA LEU A 32 -10.79 -3.30 5.48
C LEU A 32 -9.74 -2.20 5.29
N SER A 33 -9.28 -1.58 6.38
CA SER A 33 -8.25 -0.55 6.32
C SER A 33 -6.90 -1.13 5.91
N ILE A 34 -6.54 -2.29 6.44
CA ILE A 34 -5.31 -3.01 6.08
C ILE A 34 -5.35 -3.48 4.63
N GLY A 35 -6.47 -4.06 4.19
CA GLY A 35 -6.65 -4.48 2.80
C GLY A 35 -6.60 -3.31 1.82
N LYS A 36 -7.18 -2.15 2.17
CA LYS A 36 -7.08 -0.91 1.37
C LYS A 36 -5.64 -0.41 1.28
N LEU A 37 -4.84 -0.51 2.36
CA LEU A 37 -3.42 -0.15 2.33
C LEU A 37 -2.65 -1.01 1.32
N TRP A 38 -2.84 -2.32 1.35
CA TRP A 38 -2.24 -3.24 0.40
C TRP A 38 -2.61 -2.91 -1.05
N ILE A 39 -3.90 -2.70 -1.33
CA ILE A 39 -4.41 -2.38 -2.65
C ILE A 39 -3.86 -1.02 -3.13
N ASN A 40 -3.89 0.00 -2.27
CA ASN A 40 -3.41 1.34 -2.61
C ASN A 40 -1.90 1.34 -2.92
N THR A 41 -1.12 0.58 -2.14
CA THR A 41 0.32 0.41 -2.38
C THR A 41 0.57 -0.32 -3.71
N GLY A 42 -0.18 -1.38 -4.01
CA GLY A 42 -0.12 -2.08 -5.28
C GLY A 42 -0.46 -1.17 -6.47
N LEU A 43 -1.51 -0.34 -6.36
CA LEU A 43 -1.87 0.65 -7.38
C LEU A 43 -0.78 1.71 -7.57
N PHE A 44 -0.18 2.19 -6.48
CA PHE A 44 0.93 3.14 -6.57
C PHE A 44 2.10 2.56 -7.37
N PHE A 45 2.53 1.35 -7.04
CA PHE A 45 3.61 0.68 -7.79
C PHE A 45 3.22 0.33 -9.22
N LEU A 46 1.95 0.06 -9.50
CA LEU A 46 1.45 -0.13 -10.86
C LEU A 46 1.66 1.14 -11.70
N VAL A 47 1.30 2.30 -11.18
CA VAL A 47 1.49 3.58 -11.88
C VAL A 47 2.97 3.85 -12.11
N VAL A 48 3.81 3.67 -11.08
CA VAL A 48 5.26 3.88 -11.19
C VAL A 48 5.88 2.93 -12.24
N SER A 49 5.54 1.64 -12.18
CA SER A 49 6.05 0.64 -13.12
C SER A 49 5.55 0.88 -14.54
N SER A 50 4.31 1.35 -14.71
CA SER A 50 3.75 1.70 -16.01
C SER A 50 4.45 2.91 -16.63
N LEU A 51 4.74 3.94 -15.84
CA LEU A 51 5.53 5.10 -16.31
C LEU A 51 6.94 4.70 -16.72
N LEU A 52 7.61 3.86 -15.92
CA LEU A 52 8.93 3.33 -16.25
C LEU A 52 8.87 2.49 -17.52
N GLY A 53 7.88 1.62 -17.67
CA GLY A 53 7.66 0.83 -18.88
C GLY A 53 7.48 1.71 -20.11
N PHE A 54 6.65 2.74 -20.01
CA PHE A 54 6.43 3.69 -21.10
C PHE A 54 7.73 4.42 -21.52
N LEU A 55 8.55 4.85 -20.55
CA LEU A 55 9.85 5.45 -20.85
C LEU A 55 10.80 4.48 -21.55
N LEU A 56 10.83 3.22 -21.11
CA LEU A 56 11.65 2.19 -21.75
C LEU A 56 11.18 1.87 -23.18
N ASP A 57 9.87 1.90 -23.42
CA ASP A 57 9.30 1.68 -24.75
C ASP A 57 9.63 2.84 -25.70
N ILE A 58 9.62 4.09 -25.22
CA ILE A 58 10.06 5.25 -26.03
C ILE A 58 11.51 5.08 -26.47
N VAL A 59 12.41 4.71 -25.56
CA VAL A 59 13.83 4.47 -25.88
C VAL A 59 14.00 3.36 -26.90
N ARG A 60 13.12 2.37 -26.90
CA ARG A 60 13.15 1.28 -27.87
C ARG A 60 12.77 1.71 -29.29
N PHE A 61 11.89 2.72 -29.43
CA PHE A 61 11.50 3.24 -30.75
C PHE A 61 12.62 4.06 -31.41
N ASP A 62 13.45 4.73 -30.60
CA ASP A 62 14.53 5.57 -31.10
C ASP A 62 15.88 4.91 -30.80
N ALA A 63 16.22 3.90 -31.63
CA ALA A 63 17.42 3.08 -31.47
C ALA A 63 18.74 3.87 -31.64
N ASP A 64 18.68 5.06 -32.24
CA ASP A 64 19.83 5.96 -32.42
C ASP A 64 20.02 6.94 -31.24
N SER A 65 19.03 7.10 -30.35
CA SER A 65 19.14 7.99 -29.20
C SER A 65 19.70 7.27 -27.98
N TYR A 66 21.00 7.15 -27.89
CA TYR A 66 21.70 6.73 -26.65
C TYR A 66 21.61 7.74 -25.51
N LEU A 67 20.55 8.55 -25.48
CA LEU A 67 20.40 9.67 -24.53
C LEU A 67 20.25 9.22 -23.07
N ILE A 68 19.71 8.04 -22.82
CA ILE A 68 19.43 7.55 -21.47
C ILE A 68 20.31 6.34 -21.11
N PHE A 69 20.60 5.45 -22.05
CA PHE A 69 21.39 4.25 -21.80
C PHE A 69 22.66 4.23 -22.66
N SER A 70 23.80 4.26 -21.98
CA SER A 70 25.14 4.17 -22.60
C SER A 70 25.42 2.82 -23.27
N ASN A 71 24.78 1.75 -22.79
CA ASN A 71 24.99 0.37 -23.22
C ASN A 71 23.67 -0.40 -23.33
N ILE A 72 23.62 -1.29 -24.30
CA ILE A 72 22.48 -2.17 -24.54
C ILE A 72 22.20 -3.11 -23.34
N ASP A 73 23.24 -3.51 -22.62
CA ASP A 73 23.12 -4.36 -21.43
C ASP A 73 22.40 -3.64 -20.29
N SER A 74 22.64 -2.34 -20.13
CA SER A 74 21.93 -1.52 -19.14
C SER A 74 20.44 -1.44 -19.43
N PHE A 75 20.06 -1.30 -20.70
CA PHE A 75 18.67 -1.32 -21.12
C PHE A 75 17.96 -2.63 -20.74
N PHE A 76 18.58 -3.78 -21.04
CA PHE A 76 18.00 -5.08 -20.68
C PHE A 76 17.90 -5.31 -19.18
N GLN A 77 18.86 -4.80 -18.40
CA GLN A 77 18.78 -4.85 -16.93
C GLN A 77 17.59 -4.05 -16.41
N PHE A 78 17.39 -2.81 -16.86
CA PHE A 78 16.25 -1.99 -16.46
C PHE A 78 14.92 -2.58 -16.92
N TRP A 79 14.88 -3.13 -18.12
CA TRP A 79 13.69 -3.79 -18.64
C TRP A 79 13.30 -5.02 -17.83
N SER A 80 14.25 -5.86 -17.48
CA SER A 80 14.05 -7.03 -16.62
C SER A 80 13.62 -6.61 -15.22
N LEU A 81 14.25 -5.59 -14.65
CA LEU A 81 13.94 -5.04 -13.35
C LEU A 81 12.51 -4.48 -13.31
N ASN A 82 12.09 -3.74 -14.33
CA ASN A 82 10.72 -3.23 -14.44
C ASN A 82 9.67 -4.34 -14.45
N ARG A 83 9.94 -5.45 -15.16
CA ARG A 83 9.07 -6.65 -15.15
C ARG A 83 8.96 -7.28 -13.79
N THR A 84 10.08 -7.40 -13.09
CA THR A 84 10.13 -7.94 -11.71
C THR A 84 9.37 -7.04 -10.73
N VAL A 85 9.58 -5.73 -10.81
CA VAL A 85 8.87 -4.73 -10.00
C VAL A 85 7.37 -4.81 -10.24
N LEU A 86 6.93 -4.89 -11.48
CA LEU A 86 5.52 -4.98 -11.83
C LEU A 86 4.85 -6.22 -11.21
N VAL A 87 5.51 -7.38 -11.24
CA VAL A 87 4.95 -8.61 -10.68
C VAL A 87 5.01 -8.59 -9.14
N LEU A 88 6.18 -8.34 -8.56
CA LEU A 88 6.38 -8.46 -7.11
C LEU A 88 5.73 -7.32 -6.33
N LEU A 89 5.88 -6.08 -6.80
CA LEU A 89 5.40 -4.92 -6.05
C LEU A 89 3.96 -4.52 -6.39
N THR A 90 3.42 -4.98 -7.50
CA THR A 90 2.03 -4.68 -7.91
C THR A 90 1.11 -5.85 -7.67
N LEU A 91 1.40 -7.01 -8.28
CA LEU A 91 0.48 -8.14 -8.27
C LEU A 91 0.33 -8.76 -6.89
N ILE A 92 1.45 -9.00 -6.19
CA ILE A 92 1.43 -9.65 -4.87
C ILE A 92 0.63 -8.82 -3.85
N PRO A 93 0.91 -7.51 -3.63
CA PRO A 93 0.13 -6.73 -2.68
C PRO A 93 -1.33 -6.58 -3.08
N MET A 94 -1.66 -6.52 -4.35
CA MET A 94 -3.06 -6.49 -4.79
C MET A 94 -3.81 -7.77 -4.43
N ILE A 95 -3.22 -8.94 -4.67
CA ILE A 95 -3.83 -10.23 -4.31
C ILE A 95 -4.00 -10.34 -2.80
N ILE A 96 -2.96 -10.01 -2.02
CA ILE A 96 -3.03 -10.04 -0.55
C ILE A 96 -4.08 -9.05 -0.03
N GLY A 97 -4.14 -7.85 -0.59
CA GLY A 97 -5.13 -6.84 -0.23
C GLY A 97 -6.56 -7.29 -0.49
N LEU A 98 -6.82 -7.87 -1.67
CA LEU A 98 -8.12 -8.46 -2.01
C LEU A 98 -8.48 -9.60 -1.07
N ALA A 99 -7.55 -10.53 -0.83
CA ALA A 99 -7.77 -11.65 0.09
C ALA A 99 -8.11 -11.14 1.50
N THR A 100 -7.37 -10.15 2.00
CA THR A 100 -7.61 -9.54 3.32
C THR A 100 -9.00 -8.90 3.44
N CYS A 101 -9.52 -8.32 2.35
CA CYS A 101 -10.87 -7.75 2.32
C CYS A 101 -11.97 -8.79 2.16
N VAL A 102 -11.78 -9.76 1.27
CA VAL A 102 -12.85 -10.67 0.80
C VAL A 102 -13.01 -11.88 1.71
N LEU A 103 -11.89 -12.47 2.21
CA LEU A 103 -11.96 -13.68 3.03
C LEU A 103 -12.85 -13.54 4.28
N PRO A 104 -12.76 -12.48 5.08
CA PRO A 104 -13.64 -12.33 6.24
C PRO A 104 -15.12 -12.21 5.85
N LEU A 105 -15.41 -11.54 4.73
CA LEU A 105 -16.77 -11.37 4.23
C LEU A 105 -17.38 -12.72 3.79
N GLN A 106 -16.60 -13.57 3.14
CA GLN A 106 -17.06 -14.90 2.72
C GLN A 106 -17.27 -15.85 3.89
N LEU A 107 -16.48 -15.72 4.95
CA LEU A 107 -16.61 -16.52 6.17
C LEU A 107 -17.68 -15.99 7.13
N GLY A 108 -18.32 -14.86 6.83
CA GLY A 108 -19.28 -14.21 7.74
C GLY A 108 -18.64 -13.68 9.03
N ALA A 109 -17.33 -13.53 9.06
CA ALA A 109 -16.59 -13.01 10.21
C ALA A 109 -16.44 -11.50 10.11
N ASN A 110 -16.67 -10.80 11.23
CA ASN A 110 -16.52 -9.33 11.25
C ASN A 110 -15.06 -8.86 11.15
N THR A 111 -14.09 -9.71 11.51
CA THR A 111 -12.66 -9.39 11.52
C THR A 111 -11.80 -10.62 11.24
N ILE A 112 -10.55 -10.38 10.83
CA ILE A 112 -9.52 -11.42 10.74
C ILE A 112 -9.10 -11.81 12.17
N ILE A 113 -8.72 -13.08 12.37
CA ILE A 113 -8.28 -13.63 13.67
C ILE A 113 -7.12 -12.82 14.26
N PHE A 114 -6.17 -12.38 13.44
CA PHE A 114 -4.98 -11.62 13.86
C PHE A 114 -4.79 -10.34 13.03
N PRO A 115 -5.59 -9.28 13.24
CA PRO A 115 -5.48 -8.05 12.45
C PRO A 115 -4.13 -7.34 12.63
N ARG A 116 -3.55 -7.42 13.83
CA ARG A 116 -2.23 -6.84 14.12
C ARG A 116 -1.10 -7.55 13.35
N ALA A 117 -1.17 -8.87 13.19
CA ALA A 117 -0.21 -9.63 12.41
C ALA A 117 -0.29 -9.28 10.92
N ALA A 118 -1.49 -9.06 10.38
CA ALA A 118 -1.69 -8.62 9.00
C ALA A 118 -1.11 -7.21 8.75
N ALA A 119 -1.29 -6.29 9.70
CA ALA A 119 -0.67 -4.96 9.64
C ALA A 119 0.86 -5.04 9.73
N PHE A 120 1.39 -5.87 10.63
CA PHE A 120 2.83 -6.10 10.74
C PHE A 120 3.40 -6.71 9.46
N GLY A 121 2.72 -7.67 8.82
CA GLY A 121 3.10 -8.23 7.53
C GLY A 121 3.21 -7.16 6.43
N PHE A 122 2.29 -6.19 6.41
CA PHE A 122 2.36 -5.07 5.47
C PHE A 122 3.64 -4.25 5.68
N TRP A 123 3.95 -3.87 6.93
CA TRP A 123 5.13 -3.07 7.24
C TRP A 123 6.45 -3.82 7.03
N MET A 124 6.46 -5.14 7.21
CA MET A 124 7.63 -5.95 6.89
C MET A 124 7.88 -6.09 5.39
N TRP A 125 6.82 -6.06 4.59
CA TRP A 125 6.93 -6.17 3.14
C TRP A 125 7.32 -4.83 2.50
N PHE A 126 6.77 -3.71 3.00
CA PHE A 126 7.02 -2.35 2.52
C PHE A 126 8.42 -1.89 2.92
#